data_42967762ea1603cd456fbeca161ac15c
#
_entry.id   42967762ea1603cd456fbeca161ac15c
#
_cell.length_a   1.000
_cell.length_b   1.000
_cell.length_c   1.000
_cell.angle_alpha   90.00
_cell.angle_beta   90.00
_cell.angle_gamma   90.00
#
_symmetry.space_group_name_H-M   'P 1'
#
loop_
_entity.id
_entity.type
_entity.pdbx_description
1 polymer ?
#
loop_
_entity_poly.entity_id
_entity_poly.type
_entity_poly.pdbx_seq_one_letter_code
_entity_poly.pdbx_strand_id
1 'polypeptide(L)'
;NYPTSAALAQLLPSVCTYTMSQLAYNGVLIGNMWMQYTTQGNTTNQYNTTTNYNVTVSSFNNFWTYGYSNTLEDVKILLAQAEEQGAWNYWLIGTVLKAYNYQILADFYEDLPYTEALDAVNFPNPNYDSGKTVVYPAILEMLDAAIAKQADAKAYSCPKITNQDYYFNGNVDKWVAFAKSLKLKAMMRDFEGNKSAIQSLLASGGLLEEDCKMDCFEDATDKGNPFYEYNIRQLNTKENMRACHTFVEFLLANNDPRIQNLYELTTNAAAKVGVGEVLTDAEKYEGL
;
A
#
# COMPACT_ATOMS: atom_id res chain seq x y z
N ASN A 1 -8.43 -17.37 18.14
CA ASN A 1 -8.39 -18.60 17.32
C ASN A 1 -8.19 -18.22 15.87
N TYR A 2 -6.95 -18.24 15.41
CA TYR A 2 -6.70 -18.16 13.98
C TYR A 2 -7.02 -19.54 13.38
N PRO A 3 -7.79 -19.63 12.28
CA PRO A 3 -8.04 -20.89 11.65
C PRO A 3 -6.71 -21.46 11.14
N THR A 4 -6.37 -22.66 11.58
CA THR A 4 -5.16 -23.37 11.12
C THR A 4 -5.33 -23.99 9.71
N SER A 5 -6.53 -23.87 9.12
CA SER A 5 -6.86 -24.32 7.78
C SER A 5 -7.99 -23.49 7.20
N ALA A 6 -7.65 -22.45 6.44
CA ALA A 6 -8.58 -21.76 5.55
C ALA A 6 -8.23 -22.16 4.11
N ALA A 7 -9.24 -22.28 3.23
CA ALA A 7 -8.98 -22.55 1.81
C ALA A 7 -8.21 -21.38 1.16
N LEU A 8 -7.38 -21.66 0.15
CA LEU A 8 -6.66 -20.64 -0.61
C LEU A 8 -7.56 -19.50 -1.09
N ALA A 9 -8.77 -19.85 -1.52
CA ALA A 9 -9.78 -18.89 -1.97
C ALA A 9 -10.33 -17.97 -0.85
N GLN A 10 -10.09 -18.27 0.42
CA GLN A 10 -10.45 -17.43 1.58
C GLN A 10 -9.24 -16.63 2.07
N LEU A 11 -8.04 -17.20 1.99
CA LEU A 11 -6.80 -16.54 2.43
C LEU A 11 -6.41 -15.39 1.50
N LEU A 12 -6.49 -15.57 0.18
CA LEU A 12 -6.07 -14.54 -0.77
C LEU A 12 -6.86 -13.22 -0.62
N PRO A 13 -8.21 -13.21 -0.53
CA PRO A 13 -8.95 -11.97 -0.24
C PRO A 13 -8.55 -11.31 1.07
N SER A 14 -8.27 -12.08 2.13
CA SER A 14 -7.80 -11.59 3.42
C SER A 14 -6.48 -10.84 3.26
N VAL A 15 -5.49 -11.47 2.63
CA VAL A 15 -4.17 -10.87 2.35
C VAL A 15 -4.30 -9.59 1.53
N CYS A 16 -5.12 -9.61 0.46
CA CYS A 16 -5.36 -8.42 -0.36
C CYS A 16 -5.95 -7.26 0.46
N THR A 17 -6.97 -7.56 1.27
CA THR A 17 -7.69 -6.56 2.07
C THR A 17 -6.79 -5.95 3.15
N TYR A 18 -6.04 -6.77 3.89
CA TYR A 18 -5.16 -6.25 4.95
C TYR A 18 -3.96 -5.47 4.39
N THR A 19 -3.38 -5.91 3.26
CA THR A 19 -2.34 -5.16 2.55
C THR A 19 -2.84 -3.76 2.17
N MET A 20 -4.05 -3.67 1.61
CA MET A 20 -4.64 -2.40 1.24
C MET A 20 -5.02 -1.55 2.45
N SER A 21 -5.60 -2.14 3.50
CA SER A 21 -6.00 -1.42 4.71
C SER A 21 -4.82 -0.79 5.44
N GLN A 22 -3.68 -1.47 5.47
CA GLN A 22 -2.44 -0.93 6.04
C GLN A 22 -2.02 0.34 5.32
N LEU A 23 -2.07 0.35 3.98
CA LEU A 23 -1.69 1.49 3.16
C LEU A 23 -2.76 2.58 3.15
N ALA A 24 -4.00 2.23 2.86
CA ALA A 24 -5.09 3.17 2.60
C ALA A 24 -5.60 3.90 3.85
N TYR A 25 -5.24 3.44 5.04
CA TYR A 25 -5.57 4.15 6.28
C TYR A 25 -4.31 4.69 6.96
N ASN A 26 -3.50 3.82 7.57
CA ASN A 26 -2.34 4.28 8.35
C ASN A 26 -1.26 4.92 7.47
N GLY A 27 -0.90 4.31 6.34
CA GLY A 27 0.13 4.80 5.43
C GLY A 27 -0.24 6.14 4.79
N VAL A 28 -1.49 6.27 4.33
CA VAL A 28 -2.00 7.52 3.73
C VAL A 28 -2.04 8.65 4.75
N LEU A 29 -2.53 8.40 5.97
CA LEU A 29 -2.59 9.43 7.01
C LEU A 29 -1.21 9.98 7.34
N ILE A 30 -0.25 9.10 7.66
CA ILE A 30 1.10 9.50 8.04
C ILE A 30 1.80 10.17 6.87
N GLY A 31 1.78 9.53 5.68
CA GLY A 31 2.44 10.04 4.49
C GLY A 31 1.93 11.41 4.08
N ASN A 32 0.62 11.58 3.96
CA ASN A 32 0.03 12.84 3.52
C ASN A 32 0.23 13.98 4.54
N MET A 33 0.10 13.68 5.84
CA MET A 33 0.28 14.71 6.86
C MET A 33 1.73 15.13 7.04
N TRP A 34 2.66 14.18 7.03
CA TRP A 34 4.08 14.50 7.23
C TRP A 34 4.72 15.11 6.00
N MET A 35 4.24 14.76 4.80
CA MET A 35 4.61 15.45 3.56
C MET A 35 3.84 16.73 3.34
N GLN A 36 2.95 17.11 4.26
CA GLN A 36 2.14 18.33 4.19
C GLN A 36 1.28 18.42 2.93
N TYR A 37 0.80 17.28 2.42
CA TYR A 37 -0.19 17.27 1.32
C TYR A 37 -1.58 17.59 1.85
N THR A 38 -1.90 17.03 3.03
CA THR A 38 -3.14 17.30 3.76
C THR A 38 -2.84 17.62 5.22
N THR A 39 -3.78 18.26 5.89
CA THR A 39 -3.73 18.55 7.31
C THR A 39 -5.06 18.23 7.97
N GLN A 40 -5.08 18.20 9.30
CA GLN A 40 -6.29 18.12 10.10
C GLN A 40 -7.13 19.38 9.92
N GLY A 41 -8.44 19.22 9.73
CA GLY A 41 -9.37 20.34 9.76
C GLY A 41 -9.37 21.05 11.12
N ASN A 42 -9.53 22.37 11.11
CA ASN A 42 -9.48 23.23 12.32
C ASN A 42 -10.67 23.03 13.29
N THR A 43 -11.72 22.37 12.84
CA THR A 43 -12.92 22.05 13.66
C THR A 43 -12.83 20.71 14.36
N THR A 44 -11.76 19.92 14.12
CA THR A 44 -11.55 18.60 14.65
C THR A 44 -10.14 18.45 15.23
N ASN A 45 -9.87 17.42 16.01
CA ASN A 45 -8.57 17.24 16.68
C ASN A 45 -8.05 15.79 16.64
N GLN A 46 -8.63 14.96 15.79
CA GLN A 46 -8.34 13.52 15.74
C GLN A 46 -6.86 13.22 15.44
N TYR A 47 -6.23 14.02 14.58
CA TYR A 47 -4.87 13.79 14.11
C TYR A 47 -3.87 14.85 14.56
N ASN A 48 -4.19 15.66 15.56
CA ASN A 48 -3.31 16.72 16.04
C ASN A 48 -1.93 16.23 16.46
N THR A 49 -1.83 15.03 17.04
CA THR A 49 -0.54 14.42 17.38
C THR A 49 0.29 14.10 16.15
N THR A 50 -0.34 13.63 15.09
CA THR A 50 0.32 13.30 13.81
C THR A 50 0.75 14.57 13.07
N THR A 51 -0.13 15.56 12.93
CA THR A 51 0.18 16.82 12.23
C THR A 51 1.25 17.64 12.94
N ASN A 52 1.32 17.55 14.26
CA ASN A 52 2.33 18.25 15.08
C ASN A 52 3.60 17.42 15.29
N TYR A 53 3.78 16.29 14.58
CA TYR A 53 4.93 15.38 14.72
C TYR A 53 5.16 14.87 16.16
N ASN A 54 4.10 14.86 16.98
CA ASN A 54 4.17 14.38 18.37
C ASN A 54 3.96 12.86 18.41
N VAL A 55 5.04 12.13 18.14
CA VAL A 55 5.04 10.67 18.03
C VAL A 55 5.34 10.04 19.38
N THR A 56 4.56 9.04 19.74
CA THR A 56 4.76 8.20 20.93
C THR A 56 5.14 6.78 20.54
N VAL A 57 5.61 5.99 21.48
CA VAL A 57 5.97 4.57 21.27
C VAL A 57 4.80 3.71 20.74
N SER A 58 3.56 4.16 20.88
CA SER A 58 2.37 3.44 20.41
C SER A 58 1.76 3.99 19.12
N SER A 59 2.29 5.08 18.59
CA SER A 59 1.67 5.79 17.44
C SER A 59 1.52 4.93 16.18
N PHE A 60 2.37 3.92 16.00
CA PHE A 60 2.38 3.06 14.82
C PHE A 60 2.08 1.59 15.10
N ASN A 61 1.57 1.26 16.29
CA ASN A 61 1.28 -0.12 16.68
C ASN A 61 0.33 -0.83 15.70
N ASN A 62 -0.69 -0.13 15.21
CA ASN A 62 -1.63 -0.71 14.24
C ASN A 62 -0.93 -1.08 12.94
N PHE A 63 0.03 -0.27 12.49
CA PHE A 63 0.79 -0.53 11.27
C PHE A 63 1.59 -1.84 11.41
N TRP A 64 2.25 -2.02 12.56
CA TRP A 64 2.94 -3.26 12.91
C TRP A 64 2.00 -4.46 12.99
N THR A 65 0.88 -4.32 13.69
CA THR A 65 -0.09 -5.40 13.88
C THR A 65 -0.70 -5.85 12.56
N TYR A 66 -1.13 -4.92 11.71
CA TYR A 66 -1.67 -5.27 10.40
C TYR A 66 -0.62 -5.95 9.51
N GLY A 67 0.62 -5.51 9.55
CA GLY A 67 1.70 -6.12 8.80
C GLY A 67 1.97 -7.56 9.23
N TYR A 68 2.27 -7.78 10.50
CA TYR A 68 2.66 -9.12 11.00
C TYR A 68 1.49 -10.04 11.26
N SER A 69 0.58 -9.63 12.15
CA SER A 69 -0.44 -10.55 12.67
C SER A 69 -1.58 -10.81 11.68
N ASN A 70 -1.89 -9.85 10.81
CA ASN A 70 -3.02 -9.98 9.90
C ASN A 70 -2.56 -10.35 8.48
N THR A 71 -1.52 -9.70 7.96
CA THR A 71 -1.10 -9.93 6.56
C THR A 71 -0.09 -11.07 6.46
N LEU A 72 1.06 -10.94 7.14
CA LEU A 72 2.17 -11.87 6.93
C LEU A 72 1.89 -13.27 7.50
N GLU A 73 1.10 -13.40 8.58
CA GLU A 73 0.68 -14.71 9.08
C GLU A 73 -0.28 -15.41 8.10
N ASP A 74 -1.25 -14.69 7.53
CA ASP A 74 -2.13 -15.25 6.49
C ASP A 74 -1.34 -15.61 5.21
N VAL A 75 -0.36 -14.78 4.82
CA VAL A 75 0.53 -15.09 3.69
C VAL A 75 1.34 -16.35 3.94
N LYS A 76 1.89 -16.55 5.13
CA LYS A 76 2.63 -17.77 5.50
C LYS A 76 1.77 -19.01 5.29
N ILE A 77 0.52 -19.00 5.77
CA ILE A 77 -0.43 -20.11 5.61
C ILE A 77 -0.76 -20.31 4.13
N LEU A 78 -1.04 -19.23 3.40
CA LEU A 78 -1.36 -19.25 1.97
C LEU A 78 -0.22 -19.88 1.15
N LEU A 79 1.03 -19.48 1.40
CA LEU A 79 2.19 -19.99 0.66
C LEU A 79 2.42 -21.49 0.93
N ALA A 80 2.34 -21.92 2.20
CA ALA A 80 2.50 -23.32 2.55
C ALA A 80 1.45 -24.22 1.88
N GLN A 81 0.18 -23.81 1.91
CA GLN A 81 -0.91 -24.57 1.26
C GLN A 81 -0.82 -24.53 -0.26
N ALA A 82 -0.44 -23.39 -0.84
CA ALA A 82 -0.30 -23.24 -2.29
C ALA A 82 0.82 -24.16 -2.82
N GLU A 83 1.92 -24.25 -2.10
CA GLU A 83 3.02 -25.15 -2.44
C GLU A 83 2.61 -26.63 -2.33
N GLU A 84 1.98 -27.04 -1.23
CA GLU A 84 1.47 -28.40 -1.01
C GLU A 84 0.49 -28.82 -2.11
N GLN A 85 -0.37 -27.92 -2.58
CA GLN A 85 -1.39 -28.18 -3.60
C GLN A 85 -0.89 -27.97 -5.03
N GLY A 86 0.34 -27.49 -5.24
CA GLY A 86 0.84 -27.08 -6.56
C GLY A 86 0.09 -25.91 -7.18
N ALA A 87 -0.55 -25.08 -6.35
CA ALA A 87 -1.31 -23.90 -6.77
C ALA A 87 -0.37 -22.69 -6.98
N TRP A 88 0.49 -22.82 -7.99
CA TRP A 88 1.59 -21.85 -8.23
C TRP A 88 1.14 -20.42 -8.53
N ASN A 89 -0.08 -20.24 -9.01
CA ASN A 89 -0.66 -18.91 -9.18
C ASN A 89 -0.94 -18.22 -7.82
N TYR A 90 -1.49 -18.94 -6.83
CA TYR A 90 -1.65 -18.44 -5.47
C TYR A 90 -0.29 -18.20 -4.80
N TRP A 91 0.65 -19.11 -5.01
CA TRP A 91 2.00 -18.98 -4.48
C TRP A 91 2.71 -17.73 -5.03
N LEU A 92 2.63 -17.48 -6.35
CA LEU A 92 3.21 -16.29 -6.99
C LEU A 92 2.62 -15.02 -6.40
N ILE A 93 1.30 -14.90 -6.36
CA ILE A 93 0.59 -13.73 -5.83
C ILE A 93 0.95 -13.51 -4.36
N GLY A 94 0.89 -14.56 -3.54
CA GLY A 94 1.24 -14.50 -2.13
C GLY A 94 2.69 -14.07 -1.89
N THR A 95 3.63 -14.56 -2.70
CA THR A 95 5.05 -14.19 -2.62
C THR A 95 5.26 -12.72 -2.95
N VAL A 96 4.59 -12.19 -3.98
CA VAL A 96 4.66 -10.77 -4.33
C VAL A 96 4.07 -9.89 -3.22
N LEU A 97 2.93 -10.28 -2.66
CA LEU A 97 2.31 -9.56 -1.53
C LEU A 97 3.17 -9.64 -0.26
N LYS A 98 3.83 -10.79 0.00
CA LYS A 98 4.81 -10.92 1.08
C LYS A 98 5.95 -9.92 0.93
N ALA A 99 6.56 -9.88 -0.25
CA ALA A 99 7.66 -8.97 -0.56
C ALA A 99 7.23 -7.50 -0.39
N TYR A 100 6.04 -7.16 -0.86
CA TYR A 100 5.49 -5.80 -0.73
C TYR A 100 5.25 -5.40 0.73
N ASN A 101 4.66 -6.27 1.54
CA ASN A 101 4.42 -5.99 2.96
C ASN A 101 5.72 -5.86 3.75
N TYR A 102 6.73 -6.70 3.48
CA TYR A 102 8.05 -6.52 4.09
C TYR A 102 8.74 -5.23 3.65
N GLN A 103 8.58 -4.80 2.39
CA GLN A 103 9.09 -3.51 1.94
C GLN A 103 8.46 -2.36 2.73
N ILE A 104 7.13 -2.36 2.90
CA ILE A 104 6.41 -1.33 3.66
C ILE A 104 6.92 -1.29 5.11
N LEU A 105 7.05 -2.45 5.75
CA LEU A 105 7.53 -2.54 7.13
C LEU A 105 8.98 -2.07 7.25
N ALA A 106 9.86 -2.45 6.32
CA ALA A 106 11.26 -2.02 6.30
C ALA A 106 11.41 -0.51 6.04
N ASP A 107 10.55 0.07 5.19
CA ASP A 107 10.51 1.51 4.96
C ASP A 107 10.08 2.31 6.20
N PHE A 108 9.25 1.71 7.08
CA PHE A 108 8.75 2.36 8.30
C PHE A 108 9.64 2.15 9.53
N TYR A 109 10.22 0.94 9.68
CA TYR A 109 10.88 0.53 10.92
C TYR A 109 12.38 0.30 10.76
N GLU A 110 12.90 0.33 9.54
CA GLU A 110 14.29 0.06 9.18
C GLU A 110 14.70 -1.39 9.53
N ASP A 111 14.95 -1.69 10.80
CA ASP A 111 15.24 -3.04 11.30
C ASP A 111 13.96 -3.69 11.85
N LEU A 112 13.74 -4.97 11.50
CA LEU A 112 12.51 -5.69 11.85
C LEU A 112 12.73 -7.22 11.87
N PRO A 113 11.93 -7.98 12.62
CA PRO A 113 11.98 -9.43 12.56
C PRO A 113 11.65 -9.95 11.15
N TYR A 114 12.58 -10.71 10.58
CA TYR A 114 12.39 -11.37 9.28
C TYR A 114 12.73 -12.85 9.33
N THR A 115 13.97 -13.20 9.69
CA THR A 115 14.47 -14.58 9.67
C THR A 115 13.80 -15.47 10.72
N GLU A 116 13.48 -14.91 11.88
CA GLU A 116 12.82 -15.62 12.99
C GLU A 116 11.33 -15.22 13.12
N ALA A 117 10.84 -14.36 12.21
CA ALA A 117 9.46 -13.89 12.25
C ALA A 117 8.44 -15.00 12.00
N LEU A 118 7.24 -14.85 12.57
CA LEU A 118 6.09 -15.74 12.34
C LEU A 118 6.32 -17.20 12.82
N ASP A 119 7.26 -17.42 13.68
CA ASP A 119 7.53 -18.72 14.34
C ASP A 119 7.65 -18.54 15.87
N ALA A 120 6.53 -18.18 16.47
CA ALA A 120 6.47 -17.92 17.93
C ALA A 120 6.73 -19.18 18.79
N VAL A 121 6.71 -20.36 18.21
CA VAL A 121 7.02 -21.63 18.91
C VAL A 121 8.52 -21.74 19.14
N ASN A 122 9.31 -21.51 18.10
CA ASN A 122 10.76 -21.60 18.18
C ASN A 122 11.40 -20.27 18.58
N PHE A 123 10.80 -19.15 18.18
CA PHE A 123 11.31 -17.80 18.41
C PHE A 123 10.24 -16.91 19.06
N PRO A 124 9.92 -17.10 20.36
CA PRO A 124 8.92 -16.28 21.06
C PRO A 124 9.32 -14.81 21.19
N ASN A 125 10.61 -14.52 21.09
CA ASN A 125 11.19 -13.18 21.05
C ASN A 125 12.17 -13.09 19.88
N PRO A 126 11.67 -12.90 18.64
CA PRO A 126 12.51 -12.91 17.46
C PRO A 126 13.51 -11.76 17.43
N ASN A 127 14.70 -12.01 16.90
CA ASN A 127 15.70 -10.99 16.66
C ASN A 127 15.25 -10.03 15.56
N TYR A 128 15.73 -8.79 15.63
CA TYR A 128 15.58 -7.81 14.56
C TYR A 128 16.69 -7.97 13.54
N ASP A 129 16.30 -8.14 12.29
CA ASP A 129 17.21 -8.22 11.15
C ASP A 129 17.38 -6.83 10.54
N SER A 130 18.58 -6.56 10.03
CA SER A 130 18.84 -5.30 9.33
C SER A 130 18.01 -5.19 8.05
N GLY A 131 17.24 -4.11 7.95
CA GLY A 131 16.48 -3.79 6.74
C GLY A 131 17.38 -3.75 5.52
N LYS A 132 18.53 -3.06 5.61
CA LYS A 132 19.45 -2.87 4.50
C LYS A 132 20.14 -4.16 4.06
N THR A 133 20.67 -4.96 4.99
CA THR A 133 21.57 -6.08 4.66
C THR A 133 20.90 -7.44 4.65
N VAL A 134 19.70 -7.56 5.18
CA VAL A 134 18.96 -8.82 5.27
C VAL A 134 17.60 -8.70 4.58
N VAL A 135 16.74 -7.77 4.98
CA VAL A 135 15.34 -7.72 4.54
C VAL A 135 15.23 -7.30 3.07
N TYR A 136 15.91 -6.22 2.65
CA TYR A 136 15.87 -5.78 1.24
C TYR A 136 16.47 -6.79 0.25
N PRO A 137 17.60 -7.44 0.52
CA PRO A 137 18.06 -8.56 -0.29
C PRO A 137 17.03 -9.69 -0.39
N ALA A 138 16.41 -10.08 0.72
CA ALA A 138 15.37 -11.12 0.72
C ALA A 138 14.11 -10.70 -0.06
N ILE A 139 13.72 -9.42 -0.04
CA ILE A 139 12.64 -8.89 -0.87
C ILE A 139 12.96 -9.10 -2.36
N LEU A 140 14.18 -8.77 -2.79
CA LEU A 140 14.59 -8.95 -4.18
C LEU A 140 14.58 -10.44 -4.59
N GLU A 141 15.06 -11.34 -3.73
CA GLU A 141 15.02 -12.78 -3.95
C GLU A 141 13.59 -13.32 -4.05
N MET A 142 12.68 -12.90 -3.17
CA MET A 142 11.25 -13.26 -3.25
C MET A 142 10.63 -12.83 -4.58
N LEU A 143 10.93 -11.62 -5.05
CA LEU A 143 10.39 -11.11 -6.30
C LEU A 143 10.97 -11.85 -7.51
N ASP A 144 12.25 -12.21 -7.50
CA ASP A 144 12.87 -13.03 -8.55
C ASP A 144 12.27 -14.44 -8.57
N ALA A 145 12.05 -15.06 -7.41
CA ALA A 145 11.40 -16.36 -7.31
C ALA A 145 9.96 -16.32 -7.86
N ALA A 146 9.20 -15.27 -7.53
CA ALA A 146 7.84 -15.09 -8.05
C ALA A 146 7.82 -14.91 -9.57
N ILE A 147 8.70 -14.08 -10.13
CA ILE A 147 8.82 -13.87 -11.58
C ILE A 147 9.19 -15.18 -12.29
N ALA A 148 10.13 -15.95 -11.74
CA ALA A 148 10.55 -17.24 -12.30
C ALA A 148 9.41 -18.29 -12.34
N LYS A 149 8.41 -18.17 -11.45
CA LYS A 149 7.25 -19.06 -11.38
C LYS A 149 6.14 -18.73 -12.38
N GLN A 150 6.29 -17.76 -13.26
CA GLN A 150 5.24 -17.32 -14.18
C GLN A 150 4.66 -18.47 -15.02
N ALA A 151 5.51 -19.33 -15.61
CA ALA A 151 5.05 -20.42 -16.45
C ALA A 151 4.26 -21.48 -15.64
N ASP A 152 4.75 -21.84 -14.45
CA ASP A 152 4.07 -22.76 -13.55
C ASP A 152 2.72 -22.21 -13.10
N ALA A 153 2.66 -20.92 -12.77
CA ALA A 153 1.45 -20.22 -12.33
C ALA A 153 0.37 -20.10 -13.43
N LYS A 154 0.77 -20.19 -14.69
CA LYS A 154 -0.13 -20.21 -15.85
C LYS A 154 -0.54 -21.62 -16.29
N ALA A 155 -0.05 -22.66 -15.62
CA ALA A 155 -0.38 -24.03 -15.97
C ALA A 155 -1.88 -24.30 -15.78
N TYR A 156 -2.45 -25.11 -16.67
CA TYR A 156 -3.87 -25.48 -16.63
C TYR A 156 -4.27 -26.21 -15.33
N SER A 157 -3.32 -26.85 -14.68
CA SER A 157 -3.51 -27.54 -13.37
C SER A 157 -3.73 -26.59 -12.20
N CYS A 158 -3.38 -25.33 -12.33
CA CYS A 158 -3.59 -24.35 -11.26
C CYS A 158 -5.09 -24.03 -11.07
N PRO A 159 -5.54 -23.86 -9.80
CA PRO A 159 -6.91 -23.44 -9.52
C PRO A 159 -7.22 -22.08 -10.19
N LYS A 160 -8.42 -21.95 -10.73
CA LYS A 160 -8.83 -20.67 -11.30
C LYS A 160 -9.03 -19.62 -10.21
N ILE A 161 -8.32 -18.51 -10.33
CA ILE A 161 -8.53 -17.29 -9.51
C ILE A 161 -9.39 -16.31 -10.31
N THR A 162 -10.38 -15.71 -9.68
CA THR A 162 -11.25 -14.68 -10.24
C THR A 162 -11.40 -13.54 -9.21
N ASN A 163 -12.57 -13.39 -8.61
CA ASN A 163 -12.91 -12.38 -7.62
C ASN A 163 -12.21 -12.52 -6.25
N GLN A 164 -11.40 -13.56 -6.06
CA GLN A 164 -10.57 -13.70 -4.86
C GLN A 164 -9.34 -12.79 -4.89
N ASP A 165 -8.86 -12.44 -6.07
CA ASP A 165 -7.80 -11.45 -6.29
C ASP A 165 -8.41 -10.10 -6.62
N TYR A 166 -8.42 -9.20 -5.66
CA TYR A 166 -9.03 -7.87 -5.76
C TYR A 166 -8.23 -6.87 -6.59
N TYR A 167 -7.00 -7.21 -7.00
CA TYR A 167 -6.13 -6.32 -7.76
C TYR A 167 -6.17 -6.59 -9.27
N PHE A 168 -5.98 -7.85 -9.68
CA PHE A 168 -5.84 -8.21 -11.08
C PHE A 168 -6.70 -9.40 -11.52
N ASN A 169 -7.66 -9.84 -10.69
CA ASN A 169 -8.57 -10.96 -10.99
C ASN A 169 -7.83 -12.25 -11.43
N GLY A 170 -6.71 -12.56 -10.81
CA GLY A 170 -5.89 -13.73 -11.09
C GLY A 170 -5.04 -13.64 -12.36
N ASN A 171 -4.86 -12.46 -12.93
CA ASN A 171 -4.01 -12.28 -14.10
C ASN A 171 -2.53 -12.37 -13.74
N VAL A 172 -1.92 -13.52 -14.01
CA VAL A 172 -0.52 -13.81 -13.69
C VAL A 172 0.45 -12.84 -14.37
N ASP A 173 0.18 -12.42 -15.61
CA ASP A 173 1.07 -11.52 -16.34
C ASP A 173 1.11 -10.12 -15.67
N LYS A 174 -0.03 -9.62 -15.21
CA LYS A 174 -0.10 -8.37 -14.45
C LYS A 174 0.61 -8.49 -13.11
N TRP A 175 0.48 -9.61 -12.42
CA TRP A 175 1.22 -9.87 -11.18
C TRP A 175 2.73 -9.93 -11.38
N VAL A 176 3.20 -10.52 -12.49
CA VAL A 176 4.63 -10.51 -12.84
C VAL A 176 5.11 -9.10 -13.19
N ALA A 177 4.31 -8.33 -13.94
CA ALA A 177 4.62 -6.92 -14.23
C ALA A 177 4.68 -6.07 -12.95
N PHE A 178 3.75 -6.30 -12.00
CA PHE A 178 3.79 -5.67 -10.68
C PHE A 178 5.03 -6.08 -9.89
N ALA A 179 5.38 -7.38 -9.87
CA ALA A 179 6.60 -7.87 -9.21
C ALA A 179 7.86 -7.20 -9.77
N LYS A 180 7.98 -7.03 -11.08
CA LYS A 180 9.09 -6.31 -11.72
C LYS A 180 9.11 -4.82 -11.32
N SER A 181 7.95 -4.16 -11.28
CA SER A 181 7.85 -2.76 -10.86
C SER A 181 8.19 -2.59 -9.38
N LEU A 182 7.76 -3.51 -8.53
CA LEU A 182 8.13 -3.56 -7.12
C LEU A 182 9.62 -3.82 -6.92
N LYS A 183 10.21 -4.71 -7.74
CA LYS A 183 11.65 -4.95 -7.74
C LYS A 183 12.43 -3.68 -8.10
N LEU A 184 12.00 -2.95 -9.12
CA LEU A 184 12.60 -1.65 -9.47
C LEU A 184 12.51 -0.68 -8.28
N LYS A 185 11.32 -0.55 -7.67
CA LYS A 185 11.11 0.30 -6.49
C LYS A 185 12.04 -0.08 -5.33
N ALA A 186 12.20 -1.38 -5.06
CA ALA A 186 13.09 -1.87 -4.00
C ALA A 186 14.57 -1.57 -4.31
N MET A 187 15.02 -1.82 -5.54
CA MET A 187 16.40 -1.52 -5.97
C MET A 187 16.73 -0.02 -5.92
N MET A 188 15.75 0.85 -6.12
CA MET A 188 15.93 2.31 -6.03
C MET A 188 16.24 2.80 -4.61
N ARG A 189 16.03 2.00 -3.57
CA ARG A 189 16.46 2.32 -2.18
C ARG A 189 17.98 2.36 -2.04
N ASP A 190 18.69 1.58 -2.85
CA ASP A 190 20.15 1.64 -2.99
C ASP A 190 20.49 1.70 -4.48
N PHE A 191 20.25 2.87 -5.09
CA PHE A 191 20.44 3.09 -6.51
C PHE A 191 21.87 2.78 -6.99
N GLU A 192 22.86 3.26 -6.29
CA GLU A 192 24.27 3.08 -6.70
C GLU A 192 24.68 1.60 -6.62
N GLY A 193 24.28 0.88 -5.57
CA GLY A 193 24.55 -0.55 -5.43
C GLY A 193 23.82 -1.40 -6.47
N ASN A 194 22.66 -0.94 -6.97
CA ASN A 194 21.82 -1.69 -7.89
C ASN A 194 21.82 -1.16 -9.33
N LYS A 195 22.64 -0.18 -9.67
CA LYS A 195 22.59 0.53 -10.96
C LYS A 195 22.58 -0.39 -12.19
N SER A 196 23.46 -1.38 -12.23
CA SER A 196 23.53 -2.35 -13.34
C SER A 196 22.28 -3.26 -13.41
N ALA A 197 21.78 -3.70 -12.26
CA ALA A 197 20.58 -4.51 -12.18
C ALA A 197 19.33 -3.72 -12.60
N ILE A 198 19.23 -2.44 -12.21
CA ILE A 198 18.17 -1.52 -12.64
C ILE A 198 18.20 -1.35 -14.16
N GLN A 199 19.38 -1.08 -14.75
CA GLN A 199 19.51 -0.97 -16.21
C GLN A 199 19.08 -2.24 -16.93
N SER A 200 19.48 -3.41 -16.44
CA SER A 200 19.10 -4.70 -17.00
C SER A 200 17.58 -4.94 -16.90
N LEU A 201 16.98 -4.61 -15.77
CA LEU A 201 15.54 -4.76 -15.56
C LEU A 201 14.75 -3.84 -16.52
N LEU A 202 15.14 -2.58 -16.64
CA LEU A 202 14.52 -1.63 -17.57
C LEU A 202 14.66 -2.07 -19.04
N ALA A 203 15.82 -2.57 -19.42
CA ALA A 203 16.05 -3.11 -20.77
C ALA A 203 15.20 -4.36 -21.07
N SER A 204 14.90 -5.18 -20.07
CA SER A 204 14.04 -6.36 -20.23
C SER A 204 12.57 -6.02 -20.45
N GLY A 205 12.13 -4.84 -20.05
CA GLY A 205 10.74 -4.39 -20.13
C GLY A 205 9.75 -5.19 -19.26
N GLY A 206 8.47 -4.96 -19.51
CA GLY A 206 7.38 -5.67 -18.84
C GLY A 206 7.15 -5.18 -17.40
N LEU A 207 7.39 -3.90 -17.14
CA LEU A 207 6.89 -3.22 -15.96
C LEU A 207 5.37 -3.04 -16.05
N LEU A 208 4.74 -2.79 -14.92
CA LEU A 208 3.30 -2.53 -14.87
C LEU A 208 3.00 -1.17 -15.56
N GLU A 209 2.06 -1.17 -16.48
CA GLU A 209 1.65 0.01 -17.27
C GLU A 209 0.28 0.57 -16.83
N GLU A 210 -0.31 -0.01 -15.79
CA GLU A 210 -1.59 0.40 -15.21
C GLU A 210 -1.51 0.45 -13.69
N ASP A 211 -2.50 1.04 -13.04
CA ASP A 211 -2.57 1.09 -11.58
C ASP A 211 -2.83 -0.31 -10.99
N CYS A 212 -2.03 -0.70 -10.00
CA CYS A 212 -2.37 -1.79 -9.10
C CYS A 212 -3.33 -1.25 -8.04
N LYS A 213 -4.62 -1.40 -8.26
CA LYS A 213 -5.65 -0.82 -7.40
C LYS A 213 -6.69 -1.85 -6.97
N MET A 214 -7.22 -1.63 -5.79
CA MET A 214 -8.41 -2.31 -5.27
C MET A 214 -9.57 -1.32 -5.36
N ASP A 215 -10.53 -1.58 -6.24
CA ASP A 215 -11.65 -0.68 -6.54
C ASP A 215 -13.03 -1.33 -6.30
N CYS A 216 -13.06 -2.38 -5.50
CA CYS A 216 -14.28 -3.11 -5.14
C CYS A 216 -15.12 -2.46 -4.03
N PHE A 217 -14.85 -1.18 -3.70
CA PHE A 217 -15.56 -0.46 -2.65
C PHE A 217 -16.92 0.04 -3.10
N GLU A 218 -17.86 0.11 -2.13
CA GLU A 218 -19.20 0.62 -2.33
C GLU A 218 -19.48 1.77 -1.36
N ASP A 219 -20.29 2.74 -1.74
CA ASP A 219 -20.80 3.77 -0.82
C ASP A 219 -21.92 3.21 0.05
N ALA A 220 -21.54 2.25 0.88
CA ALA A 220 -22.41 1.58 1.84
C ALA A 220 -21.65 1.30 3.14
N THR A 221 -22.37 1.16 4.26
CA THR A 221 -21.76 0.95 5.60
C THR A 221 -20.81 -0.24 5.59
N ASP A 222 -19.59 -0.04 6.09
CA ASP A 222 -18.53 -1.04 6.20
C ASP A 222 -18.06 -1.64 4.86
N LYS A 223 -18.38 -0.98 3.73
CA LYS A 223 -17.96 -1.38 2.39
C LYS A 223 -17.15 -0.32 1.65
N GLY A 224 -17.01 0.85 2.21
CA GLY A 224 -16.27 1.95 1.63
C GLY A 224 -14.76 1.77 1.72
N ASN A 225 -14.04 2.58 0.94
CA ASN A 225 -12.60 2.71 1.11
C ASN A 225 -12.29 3.10 2.57
N PRO A 226 -11.32 2.45 3.25
CA PRO A 226 -11.05 2.71 4.67
C PRO A 226 -10.77 4.17 5.00
N PHE A 227 -10.06 4.90 4.13
CA PHE A 227 -9.81 6.32 4.34
C PHE A 227 -11.12 7.13 4.35
N TYR A 228 -12.02 6.86 3.39
CA TYR A 228 -13.34 7.49 3.29
C TYR A 228 -14.23 7.12 4.48
N GLU A 229 -14.28 5.83 4.85
CA GLU A 229 -15.08 5.36 5.99
C GLU A 229 -14.73 6.08 7.29
N TYR A 230 -13.44 6.12 7.63
CA TYR A 230 -12.99 6.68 8.91
C TYR A 230 -12.91 8.21 8.94
N ASN A 231 -12.72 8.87 7.82
CA ASN A 231 -12.50 10.33 7.80
C ASN A 231 -13.72 11.12 7.36
N ILE A 232 -14.67 10.52 6.64
CA ILE A 232 -15.82 11.22 6.10
C ILE A 232 -17.11 10.61 6.63
N ARG A 233 -17.33 9.32 6.34
CA ARG A 233 -18.62 8.66 6.57
C ARG A 233 -18.95 8.49 8.04
N GLN A 234 -18.05 7.91 8.86
CA GLN A 234 -18.27 7.69 10.28
C GLN A 234 -18.35 9.00 11.07
N LEU A 235 -17.58 10.00 10.65
CA LEU A 235 -17.58 11.33 11.26
C LEU A 235 -18.71 12.22 10.76
N ASN A 236 -19.42 11.80 9.72
CA ASN A 236 -20.47 12.59 9.05
C ASN A 236 -20.00 14.01 8.68
N THR A 237 -18.75 14.15 8.23
CA THR A 237 -18.15 15.42 7.84
C THR A 237 -17.13 15.22 6.72
N LYS A 238 -17.06 16.19 5.80
CA LYS A 238 -15.98 16.26 4.80
C LYS A 238 -14.79 17.10 5.30
N GLU A 239 -14.89 17.66 6.49
CA GLU A 239 -13.96 18.69 6.97
C GLU A 239 -12.85 18.16 7.88
N ASN A 240 -12.82 16.84 8.13
CA ASN A 240 -11.79 16.25 8.97
C ASN A 240 -10.38 16.38 8.38
N MET A 241 -10.28 16.31 7.05
CA MET A 241 -9.04 16.46 6.30
C MET A 241 -9.16 17.64 5.35
N ARG A 242 -8.13 18.49 5.33
CA ARG A 242 -8.04 19.69 4.50
C ARG A 242 -6.75 19.68 3.69
N ALA A 243 -6.76 20.42 2.58
CA ALA A 243 -5.54 20.72 1.85
C ALA A 243 -4.55 21.48 2.76
N CYS A 244 -3.28 21.11 2.73
CA CYS A 244 -2.26 21.84 3.47
C CYS A 244 -1.75 23.03 2.65
N HIS A 245 -1.64 24.18 3.30
CA HIS A 245 -1.15 25.41 2.70
C HIS A 245 0.20 25.24 1.98
N THR A 246 1.16 24.54 2.61
CA THR A 246 2.49 24.31 2.04
C THR A 246 2.45 23.68 0.65
N PHE A 247 1.63 22.67 0.45
CA PHE A 247 1.58 21.98 -0.84
C PHE A 247 0.72 22.72 -1.86
N VAL A 248 -0.36 23.37 -1.43
CA VAL A 248 -1.17 24.23 -2.31
C VAL A 248 -0.32 25.35 -2.88
N GLU A 249 0.42 26.08 -2.04
CA GLU A 249 1.33 27.15 -2.47
C GLU A 249 2.42 26.64 -3.43
N PHE A 250 2.98 25.45 -3.16
CA PHE A 250 3.95 24.83 -4.05
C PHE A 250 3.36 24.56 -5.45
N LEU A 251 2.14 24.02 -5.52
CA LEU A 251 1.47 23.76 -6.80
C LEU A 251 1.15 25.06 -7.55
N LEU A 252 0.64 26.08 -6.85
CA LEU A 252 0.34 27.40 -7.43
C LEU A 252 1.60 28.08 -7.95
N ALA A 253 2.68 28.10 -7.16
CA ALA A 253 3.94 28.74 -7.53
C ALA A 253 4.60 28.11 -8.77
N ASN A 254 4.35 26.81 -8.99
CA ASN A 254 4.87 26.09 -10.14
C ASN A 254 3.87 25.99 -11.31
N ASN A 255 2.70 26.64 -11.22
CA ASN A 255 1.61 26.49 -12.19
C ASN A 255 1.29 25.02 -12.51
N ASP A 256 1.28 24.16 -11.48
CA ASP A 256 1.11 22.72 -11.64
C ASP A 256 -0.36 22.38 -11.91
N PRO A 257 -0.70 21.87 -13.11
CA PRO A 257 -2.10 21.62 -13.49
C PRO A 257 -2.75 20.50 -12.68
N ARG A 258 -1.97 19.70 -11.93
CA ARG A 258 -2.50 18.61 -11.09
C ARG A 258 -3.32 19.13 -9.91
N ILE A 259 -3.21 20.40 -9.54
CA ILE A 259 -3.98 20.99 -8.42
C ILE A 259 -5.47 20.75 -8.58
N GLN A 260 -6.01 20.86 -9.77
CA GLN A 260 -7.43 20.63 -10.07
C GLN A 260 -7.89 19.17 -9.93
N ASN A 261 -6.94 18.22 -9.94
CA ASN A 261 -7.22 16.79 -9.75
C ASN A 261 -6.98 16.33 -8.30
N LEU A 262 -6.22 17.10 -7.53
CA LEU A 262 -5.85 16.79 -6.16
C LEU A 262 -6.80 17.41 -5.13
N TYR A 263 -7.36 18.57 -5.43
CA TYR A 263 -8.16 19.34 -4.49
C TYR A 263 -9.47 19.84 -5.11
N GLU A 264 -10.50 19.87 -4.29
CA GLU A 264 -11.77 20.51 -4.63
C GLU A 264 -11.63 22.03 -4.53
N LEU A 265 -12.49 22.76 -5.23
CA LEU A 265 -12.60 24.21 -5.10
C LEU A 265 -12.98 24.60 -3.66
N THR A 266 -12.48 25.75 -3.19
CA THR A 266 -13.03 26.34 -1.96
C THR A 266 -14.52 26.61 -2.12
N THR A 267 -15.27 26.62 -1.03
CA THR A 267 -16.72 26.88 -1.05
C THR A 267 -17.04 28.21 -1.75
N ASN A 268 -16.23 29.26 -1.51
CA ASN A 268 -16.40 30.55 -2.14
C ASN A 268 -16.12 30.52 -3.65
N ALA A 269 -15.06 29.83 -4.05
CA ALA A 269 -14.71 29.66 -5.47
C ALA A 269 -15.80 28.86 -6.22
N ALA A 270 -16.28 27.77 -5.62
CA ALA A 270 -17.35 26.97 -6.21
C ALA A 270 -18.64 27.77 -6.43
N ALA A 271 -19.00 28.64 -5.49
CA ALA A 271 -20.17 29.55 -5.63
C ALA A 271 -19.99 30.53 -6.78
N LYS A 272 -18.81 31.15 -6.93
CA LYS A 272 -18.51 32.11 -8.01
C LYS A 272 -18.49 31.39 -9.39
N VAL A 273 -17.83 30.28 -9.50
CA VAL A 273 -17.83 29.46 -10.74
C VAL A 273 -19.25 29.02 -11.11
N GLY A 274 -20.08 28.67 -10.11
CA GLY A 274 -21.49 28.29 -10.32
C GLY A 274 -22.36 29.38 -10.92
N VAL A 275 -21.98 30.65 -10.80
CA VAL A 275 -22.66 31.79 -11.44
C VAL A 275 -21.91 32.32 -12.69
N GLY A 276 -20.90 31.58 -13.14
CA GLY A 276 -20.20 31.84 -14.41
C GLY A 276 -18.98 32.77 -14.30
N GLU A 277 -18.45 33.03 -13.10
CA GLU A 277 -17.21 33.77 -12.94
C GLU A 277 -16.00 32.91 -13.37
N VAL A 278 -15.05 33.54 -14.06
CA VAL A 278 -13.76 32.92 -14.42
C VAL A 278 -12.74 33.30 -13.37
N LEU A 279 -12.21 32.28 -12.67
CA LEU A 279 -11.25 32.47 -11.58
C LEU A 279 -9.88 31.91 -11.99
N THR A 280 -8.82 32.55 -11.50
CA THR A 280 -7.46 32.02 -11.52
C THR A 280 -7.33 30.83 -10.55
N ASP A 281 -6.30 30.00 -10.68
CA ASP A 281 -6.10 28.88 -9.76
C ASP A 281 -5.83 29.34 -8.32
N ALA A 282 -5.16 30.48 -8.15
CA ALA A 282 -4.97 31.09 -6.82
C ALA A 282 -6.29 31.57 -6.15
N GLU A 283 -7.31 31.90 -6.95
CA GLU A 283 -8.65 32.23 -6.43
C GLU A 283 -9.54 31.00 -6.20
N LYS A 284 -9.19 29.87 -6.81
CA LYS A 284 -9.92 28.60 -6.70
C LYS A 284 -9.52 27.77 -5.51
N TYR A 285 -8.24 27.77 -5.17
CA TYR A 285 -7.64 26.82 -4.21
C TYR A 285 -6.95 27.55 -3.06
N GLU A 286 -7.20 27.11 -1.85
CA GLU A 286 -6.59 27.61 -0.62
C GLU A 286 -6.33 26.42 0.31
N GLY A 287 -5.16 26.39 0.96
CA GLY A 287 -4.80 25.42 1.98
C GLY A 287 -4.89 26.00 3.39
N LEU A 288 -5.09 25.14 4.39
CA LEU A 288 -4.99 25.45 5.83
C LEU A 288 -3.54 25.45 6.29
#